data_e01b8c73977b94faf6bb3ee596d7534c
#
_entry.id   e01b8c73977b94faf6bb3ee596d7534c
#
_cell.length_a   1.000
_cell.length_b   1.000
_cell.length_c   1.000
_cell.angle_alpha   90.00
_cell.angle_beta   90.00
_cell.angle_gamma   90.00
#
_symmetry.space_group_name_H-M   'P 1'
#
loop_
_entity.id
_entity.type
_entity.pdbx_description
1 polymer ?
#
loop_
_entity_poly.entity_id
_entity_poly.type
_entity_poly.pdbx_seq_one_letter_code
_entity_poly.pdbx_strand_id
1 'polypeptide(L)'
;NDHLEATFRTGRGLNSREAVQTMVAEAPERIRELESFGLAGEWKTGRFATRGRAPSWGKPIVEVLKETAQSKGISLLPWVMIFDLVKEGGRIVGALGFNFRTGEKIGLAAKAVILANGGGGALYPRNDNPVRATGDGYALAYKAGCRLRDMEFIQFIPEGLDEPGK
;
A
#
# COMPACT_ATOMS: atom_id res chain seq x y z
N ASN A 1 -19.51 -18.64 -1.43
CA ASN A 1 -18.23 -17.93 -1.31
C ASN A 1 -18.38 -16.49 -1.81
N ASP A 2 -19.21 -15.75 -1.10
CA ASP A 2 -19.69 -14.41 -1.51
C ASP A 2 -18.55 -13.42 -1.82
N HIS A 3 -17.42 -13.50 -1.06
CA HIS A 3 -16.26 -12.63 -1.28
C HIS A 3 -15.60 -12.92 -2.64
N LEU A 4 -15.44 -14.20 -2.99
CA LEU A 4 -14.85 -14.60 -4.28
C LEU A 4 -15.71 -14.13 -5.46
N GLU A 5 -17.00 -14.40 -5.39
CA GLU A 5 -17.94 -14.02 -6.45
C GLU A 5 -18.07 -12.49 -6.58
N ALA A 6 -18.17 -11.79 -5.44
CA ALA A 6 -18.22 -10.34 -5.44
C ALA A 6 -16.98 -9.72 -6.08
N THR A 7 -15.79 -10.24 -5.78
CA THR A 7 -14.53 -9.75 -6.36
C THR A 7 -14.48 -9.97 -7.87
N PHE A 8 -14.87 -11.16 -8.35
CA PHE A 8 -14.92 -11.41 -9.80
C PHE A 8 -15.93 -10.53 -10.51
N ARG A 9 -17.11 -10.38 -9.94
CA ARG A 9 -18.16 -9.54 -10.50
C ARG A 9 -17.74 -8.08 -10.62
N THR A 10 -17.12 -7.54 -9.57
CA THR A 10 -16.64 -6.15 -9.54
C THR A 10 -15.51 -5.93 -10.53
N GLY A 11 -14.62 -6.88 -10.68
CA GLY A 11 -13.48 -6.79 -11.60
C GLY A 11 -13.82 -7.00 -13.07
N ARG A 12 -15.06 -7.38 -13.40
CA ARG A 12 -15.58 -7.47 -14.77
C ARG A 12 -14.67 -8.20 -15.77
N GLY A 13 -13.96 -9.23 -15.31
CA GLY A 13 -13.07 -10.05 -16.14
C GLY A 13 -11.62 -9.54 -16.23
N LEU A 14 -11.27 -8.44 -15.59
CA LEU A 14 -9.89 -7.92 -15.52
C LEU A 14 -9.05 -8.63 -14.46
N ASN A 15 -9.70 -9.26 -13.48
CA ASN A 15 -9.03 -9.95 -12.40
C ASN A 15 -8.19 -11.14 -12.89
N SER A 16 -7.02 -11.32 -12.29
CA SER A 16 -6.35 -12.61 -12.31
C SER A 16 -7.14 -13.58 -11.42
N ARG A 17 -7.63 -14.68 -12.01
CA ARG A 17 -8.38 -15.70 -11.26
C ARG A 17 -7.56 -16.27 -10.10
N GLU A 18 -6.31 -16.63 -10.35
CA GLU A 18 -5.39 -17.17 -9.38
C GLU A 18 -5.14 -16.19 -8.22
N ALA A 19 -4.85 -14.91 -8.53
CA ALA A 19 -4.63 -13.91 -7.52
C ALA A 19 -5.86 -13.67 -6.62
N VAL A 20 -7.06 -13.66 -7.19
CA VAL A 20 -8.31 -13.51 -6.42
C VAL A 20 -8.55 -14.74 -5.53
N GLN A 21 -8.33 -15.94 -6.05
CA GLN A 21 -8.48 -17.16 -5.26
C GLN A 21 -7.52 -17.18 -4.07
N THR A 22 -6.24 -16.86 -4.30
CA THR A 22 -5.22 -16.76 -3.24
C THR A 22 -5.61 -15.72 -2.21
N MET A 23 -5.97 -14.51 -2.64
CA MET A 23 -6.38 -13.43 -1.75
C MET A 23 -7.56 -13.84 -0.84
N VAL A 24 -8.60 -14.44 -1.42
CA VAL A 24 -9.80 -14.82 -0.66
C VAL A 24 -9.51 -15.99 0.28
N ALA A 25 -8.68 -16.94 -0.14
CA ALA A 25 -8.29 -18.08 0.70
C ALA A 25 -7.45 -17.65 1.90
N GLU A 26 -6.51 -16.74 1.71
CA GLU A 26 -5.58 -16.31 2.76
C GLU A 26 -6.13 -15.19 3.65
N ALA A 27 -7.08 -14.39 3.19
CA ALA A 27 -7.58 -13.22 3.92
C ALA A 27 -7.95 -13.49 5.39
N PRO A 28 -8.66 -14.59 5.75
CA PRO A 28 -9.01 -14.84 7.15
C PRO A 28 -7.77 -15.07 8.03
N GLU A 29 -6.76 -15.74 7.51
CA GLU A 29 -5.52 -16.01 8.24
C GLU A 29 -4.71 -14.71 8.42
N ARG A 30 -4.60 -13.91 7.37
CA ARG A 30 -3.91 -12.61 7.45
C ARG A 30 -4.56 -11.66 8.44
N ILE A 31 -5.88 -11.66 8.56
CA ILE A 31 -6.58 -10.86 9.57
C ILE A 31 -6.27 -11.37 10.98
N ARG A 32 -6.30 -12.70 11.20
CA ARG A 32 -5.92 -13.27 12.53
C ARG A 32 -4.48 -12.97 12.90
N GLU A 33 -3.58 -12.92 11.91
CA GLU A 33 -2.20 -12.50 12.13
C GLU A 33 -2.15 -11.05 12.63
N LEU A 34 -2.92 -10.13 12.04
CA LEU A 34 -3.03 -8.74 12.52
C LEU A 34 -3.63 -8.66 13.93
N GLU A 35 -4.62 -9.49 14.24
CA GLU A 35 -5.16 -9.61 15.60
C GLU A 35 -4.07 -10.09 16.59
N SER A 36 -3.23 -11.04 16.20
CA SER A 36 -2.11 -11.52 17.03
C SER A 36 -1.04 -10.44 17.26
N PHE A 37 -0.94 -9.47 16.37
CA PHE A 37 -0.08 -8.28 16.54
C PHE A 37 -0.72 -7.19 17.41
N GLY A 38 -1.98 -7.37 17.80
CA GLY A 38 -2.70 -6.44 18.67
C GLY A 38 -3.78 -5.60 17.97
N LEU A 39 -4.12 -5.91 16.71
CA LEU A 39 -5.20 -5.20 16.02
C LEU A 39 -6.52 -5.48 16.73
N ALA A 40 -7.13 -4.44 17.28
CA ALA A 40 -8.45 -4.53 17.89
C ALA A 40 -9.55 -4.44 16.82
N GLY A 41 -10.47 -5.38 16.86
CA GLY A 41 -11.60 -5.43 15.95
C GLY A 41 -12.62 -6.49 16.35
N GLU A 42 -13.60 -6.67 15.52
CA GLU A 42 -14.63 -7.70 15.72
C GLU A 42 -15.07 -8.31 14.39
N TRP A 43 -15.33 -9.61 14.44
CA TRP A 43 -15.91 -10.34 13.32
C TRP A 43 -17.42 -10.24 13.32
N LYS A 44 -18.01 -9.68 12.28
CA LYS A 44 -19.46 -9.61 12.08
C LYS A 44 -19.82 -10.19 10.71
N THR A 45 -20.66 -11.21 10.67
CA THR A 45 -21.18 -11.80 9.42
C THR A 45 -20.08 -12.08 8.36
N GLY A 46 -18.94 -12.64 8.80
CA GLY A 46 -17.81 -12.94 7.91
C GLY A 46 -16.96 -11.74 7.48
N ARG A 47 -17.16 -10.58 8.10
CA ARG A 47 -16.35 -9.37 7.88
C ARG A 47 -15.65 -8.98 9.16
N PHE A 48 -14.41 -8.54 9.04
CA PHE A 48 -13.66 -7.98 10.16
C PHE A 48 -13.77 -6.45 10.15
N ALA A 49 -14.23 -5.88 11.24
CA ALA A 49 -14.31 -4.45 11.44
C ALA A 49 -13.30 -4.00 12.50
N THR A 50 -12.36 -3.16 12.14
CA THR A 50 -11.41 -2.55 13.09
C THR A 50 -12.13 -1.56 13.99
N ARG A 51 -11.70 -1.45 15.24
CA ARG A 51 -12.16 -0.39 16.14
C ARG A 51 -11.47 0.92 15.77
N GLY A 52 -12.14 1.76 15.05
CA GLY A 52 -11.66 3.09 14.66
C GLY A 52 -12.82 3.98 14.21
N ARG A 53 -12.60 5.29 14.20
CA ARG A 53 -13.56 6.25 13.65
C ARG A 53 -13.16 6.63 12.23
N ALA A 54 -14.16 6.73 11.34
CA ALA A 54 -13.94 7.36 10.03
C ALA A 54 -13.35 8.79 10.22
N PRO A 55 -12.47 9.28 9.36
CA PRO A 55 -12.02 8.72 8.09
C PRO A 55 -10.71 7.90 8.15
N SER A 56 -10.27 7.48 9.30
CA SER A 56 -8.94 6.86 9.49
C SER A 56 -8.98 5.35 9.73
N TRP A 57 -9.80 4.62 9.00
CA TRP A 57 -10.00 3.17 9.18
C TRP A 57 -8.72 2.33 9.02
N GLY A 58 -7.79 2.75 8.15
CA GLY A 58 -6.51 2.08 7.99
C GLY A 58 -5.47 2.40 9.07
N LYS A 59 -5.67 3.47 9.84
CA LYS A 59 -4.70 3.92 10.85
C LYS A 59 -4.37 2.86 11.91
N PRO A 60 -5.33 2.17 12.52
CA PRO A 60 -5.04 1.13 13.50
C PRO A 60 -4.16 -0.01 12.94
N ILE A 61 -4.38 -0.39 11.69
CA ILE A 61 -3.58 -1.43 11.01
C ILE A 61 -2.13 -0.96 10.86
N VAL A 62 -1.93 0.28 10.41
CA VAL A 62 -0.59 0.84 10.21
C VAL A 62 0.15 0.99 11.54
N GLU A 63 -0.54 1.40 12.60
CA GLU A 63 0.04 1.54 13.95
C GLU A 63 0.51 0.19 14.48
N VAL A 64 -0.33 -0.84 14.44
CA VAL A 64 0.01 -2.20 14.88
C VAL A 64 1.16 -2.78 14.08
N LEU A 65 1.16 -2.63 12.77
CA LEU A 65 2.26 -3.11 11.91
C LEU A 65 3.58 -2.37 12.20
N LYS A 66 3.52 -1.07 12.45
CA LYS A 66 4.69 -0.27 12.83
C LYS A 66 5.28 -0.74 14.16
N GLU A 67 4.45 -0.89 15.18
CA GLU A 67 4.87 -1.36 16.51
C GLU A 67 5.45 -2.77 16.44
N THR A 68 4.81 -3.66 15.69
CA THR A 68 5.31 -5.03 15.47
C THR A 68 6.66 -5.02 14.73
N ALA A 69 6.82 -4.19 13.70
CA ALA A 69 8.09 -4.06 13.00
C ALA A 69 9.22 -3.61 13.96
N GLN A 70 8.95 -2.60 14.79
CA GLN A 70 9.88 -2.09 15.76
C GLN A 70 10.24 -3.15 16.82
N SER A 71 9.27 -3.89 17.34
CA SER A 71 9.50 -4.96 18.32
C SER A 71 10.34 -6.12 17.77
N LYS A 72 10.27 -6.33 16.45
CA LYS A 72 11.09 -7.32 15.72
C LYS A 72 12.48 -6.78 15.32
N GLY A 73 12.85 -5.57 15.75
CA GLY A 73 14.15 -4.96 15.43
C GLY A 73 14.26 -4.47 13.98
N ILE A 74 13.17 -4.30 13.28
CA ILE A 74 13.17 -3.73 11.92
C ILE A 74 13.43 -2.22 12.02
N SER A 75 14.47 -1.74 11.34
CA SER A 75 14.78 -0.32 11.28
C SER A 75 13.76 0.43 10.44
N LEU A 76 13.13 1.42 11.03
CA LEU A 76 12.25 2.36 10.34
C LEU A 76 13.01 3.64 10.05
N LEU A 77 12.97 4.10 8.80
CA LEU A 77 13.61 5.34 8.36
C LEU A 77 12.53 6.38 8.02
N PRO A 78 12.00 7.10 9.02
CA PRO A 78 11.00 8.13 8.77
C PRO A 78 11.60 9.29 7.98
N TRP A 79 10.76 9.99 7.21
CA TRP A 79 11.15 11.17 6.44
C TRP A 79 12.14 10.90 5.31
N VAL A 80 12.37 9.64 4.94
CA VAL A 80 13.22 9.26 3.82
C VAL A 80 12.36 9.07 2.58
N MET A 81 12.68 9.81 1.54
CA MET A 81 12.10 9.66 0.21
C MET A 81 13.08 8.87 -0.66
N ILE A 82 12.64 7.75 -1.19
CA ILE A 82 13.40 6.97 -2.18
C ILE A 82 13.08 7.52 -3.56
N PHE A 83 14.12 7.86 -4.31
CA PHE A 83 13.99 8.42 -5.67
C PHE A 83 14.61 7.54 -6.75
N ASP A 84 15.39 6.53 -6.38
CA ASP A 84 15.99 5.60 -7.34
C ASP A 84 16.27 4.23 -6.74
N LEU A 85 16.33 3.21 -7.61
CA LEU A 85 16.70 1.84 -7.27
C LEU A 85 18.04 1.50 -7.93
N VAL A 86 18.99 1.06 -7.13
CA VAL A 86 20.32 0.69 -7.62
C VAL A 86 20.27 -0.68 -8.28
N LYS A 87 20.69 -0.73 -9.54
CA LYS A 87 20.72 -1.97 -10.34
C LYS A 87 22.16 -2.33 -10.72
N GLU A 88 22.53 -3.55 -10.45
CA GLU A 88 23.83 -4.13 -10.81
C GLU A 88 23.64 -5.54 -11.36
N GLY A 89 24.26 -5.85 -12.48
CA GLY A 89 24.13 -7.17 -13.11
C GLY A 89 22.69 -7.61 -13.41
N GLY A 90 21.78 -6.65 -13.69
CA GLY A 90 20.36 -6.95 -13.94
C GLY A 90 19.50 -7.13 -12.69
N ARG A 91 20.07 -7.05 -11.49
CA ARG A 91 19.39 -7.20 -10.20
C ARG A 91 19.34 -5.89 -9.44
N ILE A 92 18.27 -5.67 -8.67
CA ILE A 92 18.22 -4.57 -7.72
C ILE A 92 19.06 -4.97 -6.49
N VAL A 93 20.03 -4.12 -6.15
CA VAL A 93 20.95 -4.32 -5.02
C VAL A 93 20.81 -3.26 -3.93
N GLY A 94 19.88 -2.32 -4.11
CA GLY A 94 19.64 -1.28 -3.13
C GLY A 94 18.72 -0.17 -3.62
N ALA A 95 18.69 0.91 -2.85
CA ALA A 95 17.90 2.09 -3.14
C ALA A 95 18.68 3.36 -2.76
N LEU A 96 18.40 4.46 -3.46
CA LEU A 96 18.90 5.80 -3.15
C LEU A 96 17.74 6.68 -2.71
N GLY A 97 17.98 7.46 -1.68
CA GLY A 97 17.00 8.36 -1.12
C GLY A 97 17.64 9.58 -0.49
N PHE A 98 16.81 10.41 0.08
CA PHE A 98 17.24 11.51 0.94
C PHE A 98 16.23 11.73 2.06
N ASN A 99 16.72 12.17 3.19
CA ASN A 99 15.87 12.66 4.27
C ASN A 99 15.41 14.08 3.94
N PHE A 100 14.13 14.26 3.69
CA PHE A 100 13.60 15.54 3.24
C PHE A 100 13.47 16.61 4.37
N ARG A 101 13.79 16.25 5.63
CA ARG A 101 13.95 17.20 6.72
C ARG A 101 15.36 17.74 6.84
N THR A 102 16.37 16.86 6.66
CA THR A 102 17.79 17.22 6.86
C THR A 102 18.53 17.46 5.56
N GLY A 103 17.99 17.00 4.42
CA GLY A 103 18.67 17.01 3.13
C GLY A 103 19.75 15.92 3.00
N GLU A 104 19.95 15.08 4.01
CA GLU A 104 20.95 14.02 3.99
C GLU A 104 20.65 12.99 2.90
N LYS A 105 21.65 12.67 2.10
CA LYS A 105 21.57 11.61 1.08
C LYS A 105 21.80 10.25 1.72
N ILE A 106 20.98 9.28 1.33
CA ILE A 106 20.95 7.95 1.93
C ILE A 106 21.11 6.91 0.82
N GLY A 107 22.08 6.03 0.98
CA GLY A 107 22.23 4.82 0.18
C GLY A 107 21.90 3.59 1.03
N LEU A 108 21.01 2.74 0.54
CA LEU A 108 20.60 1.51 1.20
C LEU A 108 21.02 0.32 0.35
N ALA A 109 21.90 -0.53 0.89
CA ALA A 109 22.23 -1.82 0.28
C ALA A 109 21.20 -2.86 0.72
N ALA A 110 20.67 -3.65 -0.21
CA ALA A 110 19.68 -4.66 0.09
C ALA A 110 19.76 -5.86 -0.87
N LYS A 111 19.48 -7.05 -0.37
CA LYS A 111 19.37 -8.27 -1.17
C LYS A 111 18.11 -8.28 -2.05
N ALA A 112 17.08 -7.59 -1.63
CA ALA A 112 15.81 -7.40 -2.35
C ALA A 112 15.15 -6.10 -1.90
N VAL A 113 14.31 -5.53 -2.75
CA VAL A 113 13.51 -4.34 -2.46
C VAL A 113 12.04 -4.65 -2.74
N ILE A 114 11.18 -4.37 -1.78
CA ILE A 114 9.73 -4.46 -1.92
C ILE A 114 9.18 -3.04 -2.07
N LEU A 115 8.49 -2.78 -3.19
CA LEU A 115 7.79 -1.53 -3.42
C LEU A 115 6.37 -1.63 -2.84
N ALA A 116 6.09 -0.84 -1.81
CA ALA A 116 4.80 -0.76 -1.15
C ALA A 116 4.35 0.70 -0.95
N ASN A 117 4.63 1.54 -1.94
CA ASN A 117 4.47 2.99 -1.90
C ASN A 117 3.00 3.47 -1.96
N GLY A 118 2.05 2.57 -2.17
CA GLY A 118 0.66 2.93 -2.41
C GLY A 118 0.39 3.39 -3.84
N GLY A 119 -0.71 4.09 -4.02
CA GLY A 119 -1.21 4.53 -5.32
C GLY A 119 -0.71 5.90 -5.77
N GLY A 120 -1.35 6.43 -6.81
CA GLY A 120 -1.03 7.72 -7.43
C GLY A 120 -2.20 8.71 -7.44
N GLY A 121 -3.17 8.58 -6.53
CA GLY A 121 -4.37 9.45 -6.53
C GLY A 121 -4.04 10.93 -6.41
N ALA A 122 -2.99 11.29 -5.68
CA ALA A 122 -2.56 12.68 -5.51
C ALA A 122 -1.94 13.33 -6.78
N LEU A 123 -1.81 12.58 -7.88
CA LEU A 123 -1.52 13.17 -9.20
C LEU A 123 -2.68 14.00 -9.74
N TYR A 124 -3.87 13.79 -9.22
CA TYR A 124 -5.07 14.51 -9.62
C TYR A 124 -5.41 15.59 -8.59
N PRO A 125 -5.78 16.82 -9.02
CA PRO A 125 -6.04 17.93 -8.12
C PRO A 125 -7.27 17.72 -7.22
N ARG A 126 -8.22 16.90 -7.66
CA ARG A 126 -9.41 16.50 -6.89
C ARG A 126 -9.35 15.02 -6.63
N ASN A 127 -9.08 14.64 -5.40
CA ASN A 127 -8.99 13.25 -4.98
C ASN A 127 -9.16 13.14 -3.46
N ASP A 128 -9.55 11.97 -3.00
CA ASP A 128 -9.72 11.61 -1.58
C ASP A 128 -8.49 10.89 -1.00
N ASN A 129 -7.42 10.77 -1.77
CA ASN A 129 -6.20 10.09 -1.36
C ASN A 129 -5.33 10.98 -0.47
N PRO A 130 -4.48 10.38 0.38
CA PRO A 130 -3.45 11.12 1.08
C PRO A 130 -2.57 11.92 0.11
N VAL A 131 -2.22 13.14 0.46
CA VAL A 131 -1.38 14.04 -0.36
C VAL A 131 -0.02 13.46 -0.77
N ARG A 132 0.38 12.36 -0.14
CA ARG A 132 1.64 11.65 -0.43
C ARG A 132 1.46 10.46 -1.37
N ALA A 133 0.25 10.18 -1.85
CA ALA A 133 -0.01 9.15 -2.82
C ALA A 133 0.33 9.64 -4.24
N THR A 134 1.59 9.95 -4.48
CA THR A 134 2.10 10.66 -5.66
C THR A 134 2.54 9.73 -6.80
N GLY A 135 2.40 8.41 -6.63
CA GLY A 135 2.69 7.46 -7.70
C GLY A 135 4.18 7.20 -7.97
N ASP A 136 5.07 7.68 -7.12
CA ASP A 136 6.53 7.51 -7.29
C ASP A 136 6.94 6.04 -7.43
N GLY A 137 6.22 5.13 -6.77
CA GLY A 137 6.45 3.69 -6.87
C GLY A 137 6.31 3.16 -8.29
N TYR A 138 5.37 3.68 -9.08
CA TYR A 138 5.22 3.29 -10.49
C TYR A 138 6.43 3.73 -11.31
N ALA A 139 6.92 4.96 -11.10
CA ALA A 139 8.11 5.46 -11.79
C ALA A 139 9.37 4.66 -11.43
N LEU A 140 9.55 4.33 -10.15
CA LEU A 140 10.64 3.48 -9.67
C LEU A 140 10.58 2.09 -10.29
N ALA A 141 9.40 1.46 -10.28
CA ALA A 141 9.18 0.14 -10.87
C ALA A 141 9.48 0.13 -12.37
N TYR A 142 8.96 1.12 -13.10
CA TYR A 142 9.19 1.24 -14.54
C TYR A 142 10.67 1.42 -14.89
N LYS A 143 11.37 2.32 -14.20
CA LYS A 143 12.83 2.53 -14.38
C LYS A 143 13.62 1.26 -14.05
N ALA A 144 13.19 0.48 -13.07
CA ALA A 144 13.81 -0.80 -12.71
C ALA A 144 13.60 -1.90 -13.77
N GLY A 145 12.65 -1.69 -14.71
CA GLY A 145 12.33 -2.63 -15.78
C GLY A 145 11.11 -3.52 -15.47
N CYS A 146 10.30 -3.18 -14.49
CA CYS A 146 9.04 -3.86 -14.23
C CYS A 146 8.01 -3.54 -15.32
N ARG A 147 7.18 -4.53 -15.64
CA ARG A 147 5.99 -4.30 -16.47
C ARG A 147 4.91 -3.65 -15.63
N LEU A 148 4.31 -2.59 -16.15
CA LEU A 148 3.14 -1.95 -15.57
C LEU A 148 1.87 -2.51 -16.24
N ARG A 149 0.79 -2.58 -15.48
CA ARG A 149 -0.49 -3.09 -15.94
C ARG A 149 -1.62 -2.20 -15.46
N ASP A 150 -2.66 -2.06 -16.26
CA ASP A 150 -3.91 -1.38 -15.94
C ASP A 150 -3.71 0.11 -15.53
N MET A 151 -2.68 0.76 -16.10
CA MET A 151 -2.33 2.15 -15.77
C MET A 151 -3.33 3.18 -16.28
N GLU A 152 -4.22 2.79 -17.20
CA GLU A 152 -5.31 3.63 -17.72
C GLU A 152 -6.50 3.71 -16.78
N PHE A 153 -6.60 2.85 -15.76
CA PHE A 153 -7.76 2.83 -14.87
C PHE A 153 -7.63 3.81 -13.71
N ILE A 154 -8.68 4.62 -13.57
CA ILE A 154 -8.87 5.54 -12.45
C ILE A 154 -10.22 5.22 -11.83
N GLN A 155 -10.25 5.06 -10.52
CA GLN A 155 -11.51 4.89 -9.80
C GLN A 155 -12.11 6.26 -9.47
N PHE A 156 -13.36 6.46 -9.84
CA PHE A 156 -14.15 7.61 -9.43
C PHE A 156 -15.08 7.21 -8.29
N ILE A 157 -14.99 7.92 -7.15
CA ILE A 157 -15.87 7.73 -6.00
C ILE A 157 -16.85 8.91 -5.97
N PRO A 158 -18.17 8.67 -6.09
CA PRO A 158 -19.16 9.74 -6.14
C PRO A 158 -19.55 10.26 -4.73
N GLU A 159 -18.59 10.36 -3.82
CA GLU A 159 -18.81 10.73 -2.43
C GLU A 159 -18.07 12.02 -2.03
N GLY A 160 -17.34 12.63 -2.95
CA GLY A 160 -16.62 13.87 -2.72
C GLY A 160 -17.54 15.08 -2.91
N LEU A 161 -17.64 15.94 -1.88
CA LEU A 161 -18.25 17.27 -2.02
C LEU A 161 -17.16 18.25 -2.48
N ASP A 162 -17.43 18.97 -3.56
CA ASP A 162 -16.58 20.05 -4.06
C ASP A 162 -17.07 21.38 -3.48
N GLU A 163 -16.94 21.53 -2.16
CA GLU A 163 -17.25 22.79 -1.49
C GLU A 163 -15.95 23.56 -1.22
N PRO A 164 -15.85 24.84 -1.65
CA PRO A 164 -14.68 25.66 -1.35
C PRO A 164 -14.45 25.77 0.16
N GLY A 165 -13.29 25.33 0.63
CA GLY A 165 -12.87 25.45 2.02
C GLY A 165 -13.22 24.28 2.94
N LYS A 166 -13.65 23.14 2.39
CA LYS A 166 -13.79 21.88 3.16
C LYS A 166 -12.90 20.81 2.62
#